data_6cd413b53057470145f7f631e16ad286
#
_entry.id   6cd413b53057470145f7f631e16ad286
#
_cell.length_a   1.000
_cell.length_b   1.000
_cell.length_c   1.000
_cell.angle_alpha   90.00
_cell.angle_beta   90.00
_cell.angle_gamma   90.00
#
_symmetry.space_group_name_H-M   'P 1'
#
loop_
_entity.id
_entity.type
_entity.pdbx_description
1 polymer ?
#
loop_
_entity_poly.entity_id
_entity_poly.type
_entity_poly.pdbx_seq_one_letter_code
_entity_poly.pdbx_strand_id
1 'polypeptide(L)'
;LTVTERERLLSIQKRLMGEGRRVLALAMEPEGSMKERDMVFLGFVSMQDPVRPEAQAAVQGFAQAGVSTVMITGDHPDTAFSIARQLGIASRAEECITGRELDHLKEQTFLQRLPQLKVFARVTPEHKVRIVEGYRSLHKTVAMTGDGVNDAPSLQAADIGIAMGQGGTDVARGAADFVLMDDNVATIHTAIREGRGIYENIRKSVLFLLSSNLGEILTMLLTIVAGLPVPLTAGFILWINLITDSLPALALGVDDNDTESLMREPPRKGDESLFARGGLMCVICYGLVIGGISLAAFLKVPYDRIAMEGLPVSLHNILEGLKISAVLAKAQTHAFTVLGISQLFHAIGMRDVNRSVFRMDHRSNPQMLLALAVGIALQAAVTEIPFLVTLFGTVRLRMEEWLRLLALSVTPLFVHELLVLVGMAGISVRRPSCRHAESREQEA
;
A
#
# COMPACT_ATOMS: atom_id res chain seq x y z
N LEU A 1 22.19 -35.18 -46.82
CA LEU A 1 21.19 -34.14 -47.09
C LEU A 1 21.66 -33.23 -48.20
N THR A 2 20.89 -33.06 -49.27
CA THR A 2 21.13 -32.02 -50.29
C THR A 2 20.87 -30.60 -49.73
N VAL A 3 21.39 -29.59 -50.39
CA VAL A 3 21.20 -28.19 -49.97
C VAL A 3 19.70 -27.85 -49.86
N THR A 4 18.91 -28.26 -50.84
CA THR A 4 17.46 -28.04 -50.91
C THR A 4 16.71 -28.74 -49.76
N GLU A 5 17.08 -29.97 -49.43
CA GLU A 5 16.49 -30.71 -48.30
C GLU A 5 16.84 -30.05 -46.97
N ARG A 6 18.07 -29.55 -46.79
CA ARG A 6 18.50 -28.83 -45.61
C ARG A 6 17.70 -27.55 -45.41
N GLU A 7 17.51 -26.77 -46.46
CA GLU A 7 16.68 -25.55 -46.40
C GLU A 7 15.25 -25.84 -46.05
N ARG A 8 14.65 -26.92 -46.64
CA ARG A 8 13.31 -27.37 -46.28
C ARG A 8 13.19 -27.77 -44.81
N LEU A 9 14.16 -28.54 -44.28
CA LEU A 9 14.17 -28.96 -42.90
C LEU A 9 14.33 -27.77 -41.95
N LEU A 10 15.22 -26.81 -42.27
CA LEU A 10 15.37 -25.59 -41.51
C LEU A 10 14.06 -24.74 -41.47
N SER A 11 13.35 -24.70 -42.60
CA SER A 11 12.06 -23.99 -42.63
C SER A 11 10.99 -24.67 -41.76
N ILE A 12 10.95 -26.01 -41.73
CA ILE A 12 10.07 -26.79 -40.86
C ILE A 12 10.43 -26.56 -39.37
N GLN A 13 11.74 -26.63 -39.06
CA GLN A 13 12.22 -26.35 -37.70
C GLN A 13 11.78 -24.95 -37.24
N LYS A 14 12.03 -23.93 -38.07
CA LYS A 14 11.68 -22.55 -37.77
C LYS A 14 10.16 -22.38 -37.57
N ARG A 15 9.33 -23.04 -38.36
CA ARG A 15 7.87 -23.03 -38.19
C ARG A 15 7.46 -23.65 -36.84
N LEU A 16 7.99 -24.83 -36.51
CA LEU A 16 7.68 -25.53 -35.25
C LEU A 16 8.14 -24.72 -34.03
N MET A 17 9.31 -24.08 -34.11
CA MET A 17 9.82 -23.18 -33.06
C MET A 17 8.96 -21.91 -32.95
N GLY A 18 8.45 -21.37 -34.05
CA GLY A 18 7.49 -20.26 -34.07
C GLY A 18 6.13 -20.59 -33.46
N GLU A 19 5.79 -21.89 -33.33
CA GLU A 19 4.63 -22.40 -32.60
C GLU A 19 4.91 -22.58 -31.09
N GLY A 20 6.07 -22.14 -30.58
CA GLY A 20 6.47 -22.28 -29.17
C GLY A 20 6.96 -23.68 -28.81
N ARG A 21 7.37 -24.50 -29.80
CA ARG A 21 7.84 -25.87 -29.55
C ARG A 21 9.36 -25.94 -29.46
N ARG A 22 9.85 -26.73 -28.54
CA ARG A 22 11.25 -27.12 -28.49
C ARG A 22 11.49 -28.25 -29.49
N VAL A 23 12.41 -28.09 -30.44
CA VAL A 23 12.63 -29.03 -31.55
C VAL A 23 14.01 -29.63 -31.44
N LEU A 24 14.09 -30.97 -31.43
CA LEU A 24 15.30 -31.76 -31.49
C LEU A 24 15.36 -32.50 -32.82
N ALA A 25 16.52 -32.48 -33.49
CA ALA A 25 16.78 -33.29 -34.67
C ALA A 25 17.36 -34.65 -34.22
N LEU A 26 16.78 -35.71 -34.76
CA LEU A 26 17.28 -37.06 -34.54
C LEU A 26 17.98 -37.58 -35.80
N ALA A 27 19.14 -38.18 -35.60
CA ALA A 27 19.89 -38.86 -36.65
C ALA A 27 20.47 -40.16 -36.12
N MET A 28 20.67 -41.15 -37.01
CA MET A 28 21.30 -42.40 -36.66
C MET A 28 22.43 -42.75 -37.61
N GLU A 29 23.38 -43.46 -37.13
CA GLU A 29 24.48 -43.99 -37.92
C GLU A 29 24.14 -45.41 -38.45
N PRO A 30 24.30 -45.67 -39.77
CA PRO A 30 23.89 -46.96 -40.38
C PRO A 30 24.73 -48.17 -39.99
N GLU A 31 25.99 -47.98 -39.57
CA GLU A 31 26.99 -49.05 -39.44
C GLU A 31 27.63 -49.25 -38.03
N GLY A 32 27.05 -48.66 -36.97
CA GLY A 32 27.49 -48.92 -35.60
C GLY A 32 28.90 -48.42 -35.25
N SER A 33 29.51 -47.52 -36.04
CA SER A 33 30.75 -46.85 -35.70
C SER A 33 30.47 -45.61 -34.89
N MET A 34 31.09 -45.42 -33.71
CA MET A 34 30.85 -44.24 -32.83
C MET A 34 31.44 -42.93 -33.40
N LYS A 35 31.39 -42.73 -34.70
CA LYS A 35 31.85 -41.50 -35.35
C LYS A 35 30.67 -40.65 -35.75
N GLU A 36 30.53 -39.45 -35.18
CA GLU A 36 29.51 -38.48 -35.51
C GLU A 36 29.62 -37.92 -36.95
N ARG A 37 29.80 -38.80 -37.94
CA ARG A 37 29.95 -38.47 -39.36
C ARG A 37 29.02 -39.37 -40.17
N ASP A 38 28.50 -38.80 -41.25
CA ASP A 38 27.64 -39.50 -42.24
C ASP A 38 26.30 -40.05 -41.67
N MET A 39 25.77 -39.36 -40.66
CA MET A 39 24.51 -39.71 -40.03
C MET A 39 23.31 -39.58 -40.98
N VAL A 40 22.36 -40.49 -40.89
CA VAL A 40 21.09 -40.44 -41.58
C VAL A 40 20.07 -39.67 -40.71
N PHE A 41 19.54 -38.57 -41.24
CA PHE A 41 18.51 -37.79 -40.55
C PHE A 41 17.22 -38.61 -40.47
N LEU A 42 16.69 -38.81 -39.27
CA LEU A 42 15.47 -39.56 -39.00
C LEU A 42 14.22 -38.65 -38.95
N GLY A 43 14.36 -37.49 -38.39
CA GLY A 43 13.27 -36.55 -38.22
C GLY A 43 13.46 -35.55 -37.10
N PHE A 44 12.40 -34.79 -36.88
CA PHE A 44 12.30 -33.89 -35.71
C PHE A 44 11.38 -34.49 -34.66
N VAL A 45 11.79 -34.36 -33.38
CA VAL A 45 10.90 -34.52 -32.24
C VAL A 45 10.62 -33.12 -31.68
N SER A 46 9.33 -32.78 -31.62
CA SER A 46 8.93 -31.50 -31.07
C SER A 46 8.23 -31.71 -29.72
N MET A 47 8.65 -30.98 -28.72
CA MET A 47 8.08 -30.94 -27.37
C MET A 47 7.43 -29.58 -27.16
N GLN A 48 6.27 -29.56 -26.55
CA GLN A 48 5.58 -28.34 -26.17
C GLN A 48 5.20 -28.45 -24.71
N ASP A 49 5.63 -27.46 -23.94
CA ASP A 49 5.16 -27.26 -22.58
C ASP A 49 4.02 -26.23 -22.63
N PRO A 50 2.77 -26.63 -22.39
CA PRO A 50 1.64 -25.74 -22.53
C PRO A 50 1.70 -24.67 -21.44
N VAL A 51 1.34 -23.45 -21.82
CA VAL A 51 1.16 -22.36 -20.86
C VAL A 51 0.06 -22.74 -19.88
N ARG A 52 0.30 -22.54 -18.59
CA ARG A 52 -0.71 -22.78 -17.55
C ARG A 52 -1.93 -21.89 -17.80
N PRO A 53 -3.17 -22.40 -17.72
CA PRO A 53 -4.37 -21.61 -18.01
C PRO A 53 -4.49 -20.32 -17.18
N GLU A 54 -4.03 -20.36 -15.91
CA GLU A 54 -4.10 -19.26 -14.97
C GLU A 54 -3.10 -18.13 -15.27
N ALA A 55 -2.02 -18.43 -15.99
CA ALA A 55 -0.93 -17.49 -16.23
C ALA A 55 -1.36 -16.29 -17.09
N GLN A 56 -2.20 -16.52 -18.10
CA GLN A 56 -2.71 -15.43 -18.94
C GLN A 56 -3.59 -14.47 -18.14
N ALA A 57 -4.50 -14.99 -17.33
CA ALA A 57 -5.37 -14.18 -16.46
C ALA A 57 -4.55 -13.39 -15.43
N ALA A 58 -3.49 -14.01 -14.86
CA ALA A 58 -2.59 -13.36 -13.93
C ALA A 58 -1.85 -12.19 -14.58
N VAL A 59 -1.28 -12.38 -15.78
CA VAL A 59 -0.57 -11.31 -16.53
C VAL A 59 -1.51 -10.16 -16.85
N GLN A 60 -2.75 -10.43 -17.25
CA GLN A 60 -3.76 -9.40 -17.47
C GLN A 60 -4.11 -8.66 -16.17
N GLY A 61 -4.24 -9.37 -15.05
CA GLY A 61 -4.47 -8.78 -13.74
C GLY A 61 -3.31 -7.88 -13.29
N PHE A 62 -2.05 -8.27 -13.55
CA PHE A 62 -0.88 -7.43 -13.31
C PHE A 62 -0.94 -6.15 -14.13
N ALA A 63 -1.25 -6.26 -15.42
CA ALA A 63 -1.36 -5.09 -16.31
C ALA A 63 -2.46 -4.12 -15.84
N GLN A 64 -3.61 -4.61 -15.41
CA GLN A 64 -4.69 -3.81 -14.81
C GLN A 64 -4.25 -3.11 -13.52
N ALA A 65 -3.41 -3.78 -12.72
CA ALA A 65 -2.80 -3.21 -11.53
C ALA A 65 -1.64 -2.26 -11.82
N GLY A 66 -1.32 -2.00 -13.11
CA GLY A 66 -0.21 -1.14 -13.53
C GLY A 66 1.18 -1.78 -13.34
N VAL A 67 1.23 -3.10 -13.17
CA VAL A 67 2.48 -3.87 -13.05
C VAL A 67 2.87 -4.42 -14.42
N SER A 68 4.04 -4.07 -14.90
CA SER A 68 4.57 -4.52 -16.17
C SER A 68 5.25 -5.88 -16.01
N THR A 69 4.80 -6.89 -16.73
CA THR A 69 5.40 -8.22 -16.74
C THR A 69 6.51 -8.30 -17.78
N VAL A 70 7.63 -8.91 -17.41
CA VAL A 70 8.79 -9.16 -18.28
C VAL A 70 9.15 -10.64 -18.20
N MET A 71 9.38 -11.27 -19.34
CA MET A 71 9.80 -12.67 -19.43
C MET A 71 11.32 -12.77 -19.57
N ILE A 72 11.92 -13.54 -18.69
CA ILE A 72 13.37 -13.81 -18.69
C ILE A 72 13.57 -15.33 -18.74
N THR A 73 14.21 -15.85 -19.81
CA THR A 73 14.35 -17.29 -20.02
C THR A 73 15.67 -17.69 -20.69
N GLY A 74 16.08 -18.93 -20.44
CA GLY A 74 17.18 -19.58 -21.18
C GLY A 74 16.78 -20.12 -22.56
N ASP A 75 15.49 -20.11 -22.92
CA ASP A 75 14.97 -20.65 -24.16
C ASP A 75 15.34 -19.83 -25.40
N HIS A 76 15.11 -20.45 -26.57
CA HIS A 76 15.32 -19.79 -27.87
C HIS A 76 14.39 -18.57 -28.02
N PRO A 77 14.85 -17.46 -28.60
CA PRO A 77 14.04 -16.23 -28.74
C PRO A 77 12.70 -16.43 -29.44
N ASP A 78 12.64 -17.26 -30.49
CA ASP A 78 11.38 -17.53 -31.20
C ASP A 78 10.35 -18.24 -30.29
N THR A 79 10.80 -19.20 -29.48
CA THR A 79 9.96 -19.90 -28.50
C THR A 79 9.52 -18.95 -27.38
N ALA A 80 10.45 -18.19 -26.81
CA ALA A 80 10.16 -17.22 -25.75
C ALA A 80 9.17 -16.15 -26.22
N PHE A 81 9.35 -15.61 -27.42
CA PHE A 81 8.46 -14.63 -28.01
C PHE A 81 7.06 -15.20 -28.28
N SER A 82 6.98 -16.45 -28.80
CA SER A 82 5.70 -17.11 -29.02
C SER A 82 4.89 -17.28 -27.73
N ILE A 83 5.55 -17.71 -26.64
CA ILE A 83 4.91 -17.84 -25.31
C ILE A 83 4.52 -16.48 -24.77
N ALA A 84 5.42 -15.48 -24.83
CA ALA A 84 5.14 -14.11 -24.37
C ALA A 84 3.94 -13.48 -25.09
N ARG A 85 3.79 -13.76 -26.39
CA ARG A 85 2.64 -13.31 -27.17
C ARG A 85 1.34 -14.00 -26.75
N GLN A 86 1.37 -15.30 -26.46
CA GLN A 86 0.20 -16.02 -25.96
C GLN A 86 -0.25 -15.48 -24.58
N LEU A 87 0.71 -15.10 -23.74
CA LEU A 87 0.44 -14.53 -22.42
C LEU A 87 0.04 -13.03 -22.47
N GLY A 88 0.20 -12.36 -23.63
CA GLY A 88 -0.06 -10.93 -23.75
C GLY A 88 1.06 -10.05 -23.15
N ILE A 89 2.27 -10.59 -22.94
CA ILE A 89 3.44 -9.86 -22.43
C ILE A 89 4.09 -9.02 -23.53
N ALA A 90 4.24 -9.57 -24.71
CA ALA A 90 4.86 -8.92 -25.88
C ALA A 90 3.97 -9.02 -27.12
N SER A 91 4.03 -8.02 -27.99
CA SER A 91 3.26 -7.97 -29.23
C SER A 91 4.14 -7.89 -30.48
N ARG A 92 5.35 -7.33 -30.36
CA ARG A 92 6.29 -7.10 -31.46
C ARG A 92 7.62 -7.80 -31.22
N ALA A 93 8.24 -8.28 -32.28
CA ALA A 93 9.51 -9.00 -32.19
C ALA A 93 10.66 -8.11 -31.65
N GLU A 94 10.59 -6.78 -31.87
CA GLU A 94 11.57 -5.82 -31.36
C GLU A 94 11.58 -5.69 -29.83
N GLU A 95 10.54 -6.18 -29.15
CA GLU A 95 10.44 -6.23 -27.69
C GLU A 95 11.23 -7.41 -27.09
N CYS A 96 11.78 -8.28 -27.97
CA CYS A 96 12.63 -9.42 -27.58
C CYS A 96 14.09 -9.11 -27.84
N ILE A 97 14.96 -9.46 -26.85
CA ILE A 97 16.41 -9.36 -26.97
C ILE A 97 17.06 -10.64 -26.47
N THR A 98 18.21 -11.03 -27.07
CA THR A 98 18.99 -12.17 -26.62
C THR A 98 20.11 -11.76 -25.65
N GLY A 99 20.59 -12.68 -24.80
CA GLY A 99 21.71 -12.44 -23.91
C GLY A 99 22.96 -11.97 -24.65
N ARG A 100 23.26 -12.53 -25.86
CA ARG A 100 24.39 -12.11 -26.71
C ARG A 100 24.23 -10.66 -27.18
N GLU A 101 23.05 -10.23 -27.56
CA GLU A 101 22.80 -8.84 -27.95
C GLU A 101 22.90 -7.92 -26.74
N LEU A 102 22.46 -8.39 -25.57
CA LEU A 102 22.57 -7.66 -24.30
C LEU A 102 24.05 -7.39 -23.94
N ASP A 103 24.94 -8.35 -24.17
CA ASP A 103 26.40 -8.23 -23.92
C ASP A 103 27.03 -7.10 -24.75
N HIS A 104 26.52 -6.87 -25.96
CA HIS A 104 27.05 -5.83 -26.87
C HIS A 104 26.47 -4.44 -26.59
N LEU A 105 25.44 -4.31 -25.74
CA LEU A 105 24.87 -3.01 -25.41
C LEU A 105 25.71 -2.30 -24.32
N LYS A 106 26.11 -1.07 -24.63
CA LYS A 106 26.66 -0.14 -23.64
C LYS A 106 25.57 0.19 -22.61
N GLU A 107 25.97 0.41 -21.36
CA GLU A 107 25.06 0.63 -20.24
C GLU A 107 24.02 1.71 -20.50
N GLN A 108 24.43 2.83 -21.05
CA GLN A 108 23.54 3.94 -21.36
C GLN A 108 22.46 3.56 -22.41
N THR A 109 22.87 2.81 -23.46
CA THR A 109 21.94 2.33 -24.49
C THR A 109 21.01 1.25 -23.95
N PHE A 110 21.53 0.38 -23.06
CA PHE A 110 20.74 -0.63 -22.38
C PHE A 110 19.62 0.02 -21.55
N LEU A 111 19.94 0.98 -20.68
CA LEU A 111 18.94 1.67 -19.84
C LEU A 111 17.90 2.43 -20.67
N GLN A 112 18.26 2.99 -21.82
CA GLN A 112 17.31 3.66 -22.71
C GLN A 112 16.34 2.68 -23.39
N ARG A 113 16.80 1.47 -23.73
CA ARG A 113 15.98 0.44 -24.38
C ARG A 113 15.16 -0.40 -23.40
N LEU A 114 15.65 -0.55 -22.17
CA LEU A 114 15.09 -1.44 -21.16
C LEU A 114 13.57 -1.31 -20.97
N PRO A 115 12.97 -0.10 -20.92
CA PRO A 115 11.51 0.05 -20.77
C PRO A 115 10.68 -0.50 -21.93
N GLN A 116 11.30 -0.68 -23.11
CA GLN A 116 10.65 -1.18 -24.33
C GLN A 116 10.80 -2.68 -24.47
N LEU A 117 11.74 -3.30 -23.75
CA LEU A 117 12.01 -4.73 -23.79
C LEU A 117 11.06 -5.48 -22.87
N LYS A 118 10.48 -6.57 -23.37
CA LYS A 118 9.52 -7.42 -22.66
C LYS A 118 9.98 -8.88 -22.56
N VAL A 119 10.88 -9.30 -23.43
CA VAL A 119 11.38 -10.70 -23.47
C VAL A 119 12.90 -10.70 -23.56
N PHE A 120 13.51 -11.40 -22.62
CA PHE A 120 14.96 -11.64 -22.57
C PHE A 120 15.20 -13.14 -22.75
N ALA A 121 15.76 -13.54 -23.91
CA ALA A 121 15.95 -14.92 -24.28
C ALA A 121 17.42 -15.35 -24.25
N ARG A 122 17.70 -16.60 -23.98
CA ARG A 122 19.08 -17.15 -23.86
C ARG A 122 19.98 -16.35 -22.92
N VAL A 123 19.45 -15.97 -21.76
CA VAL A 123 20.15 -15.19 -20.75
C VAL A 123 20.90 -16.10 -19.76
N THR A 124 22.01 -15.59 -19.23
CA THR A 124 22.78 -16.18 -18.12
C THR A 124 22.31 -15.61 -16.77
N PRO A 125 22.71 -16.17 -15.64
CA PRO A 125 22.42 -15.61 -14.32
C PRO A 125 22.88 -14.15 -14.17
N GLU A 126 24.05 -13.80 -14.71
CA GLU A 126 24.60 -12.44 -14.67
C GLU A 126 23.68 -11.45 -15.43
N HIS A 127 23.14 -11.89 -16.57
CA HIS A 127 22.16 -11.08 -17.31
C HIS A 127 20.91 -10.82 -16.49
N LYS A 128 20.41 -11.80 -15.72
CA LYS A 128 19.22 -11.63 -14.86
C LYS A 128 19.46 -10.55 -13.81
N VAL A 129 20.61 -10.58 -13.15
CA VAL A 129 21.02 -9.54 -12.19
C VAL A 129 21.09 -8.17 -12.87
N ARG A 130 21.77 -8.07 -14.03
CA ARG A 130 21.88 -6.82 -14.80
C ARG A 130 20.52 -6.23 -15.18
N ILE A 131 19.56 -7.07 -15.58
CA ILE A 131 18.20 -6.64 -15.92
C ILE A 131 17.50 -6.08 -14.68
N VAL A 132 17.56 -6.76 -13.55
CA VAL A 132 16.99 -6.33 -12.27
C VAL A 132 17.57 -4.98 -11.85
N GLU A 133 18.90 -4.87 -11.81
CA GLU A 133 19.62 -3.63 -11.44
C GLU A 133 19.30 -2.48 -12.41
N GLY A 134 19.17 -2.79 -13.70
CA GLY A 134 18.78 -1.83 -14.72
C GLY A 134 17.39 -1.22 -14.44
N TYR A 135 16.39 -2.03 -14.11
CA TYR A 135 15.06 -1.52 -13.73
C TYR A 135 15.10 -0.74 -12.42
N ARG A 136 15.88 -1.19 -11.42
CA ARG A 136 16.06 -0.46 -10.15
C ARG A 136 16.72 0.90 -10.36
N SER A 137 17.72 1.01 -11.24
CA SER A 137 18.38 2.27 -11.59
C SER A 137 17.43 3.24 -12.31
N LEU A 138 16.36 2.75 -12.93
CA LEU A 138 15.25 3.54 -13.47
C LEU A 138 14.17 3.85 -12.42
N HIS A 139 14.45 3.67 -11.13
CA HIS A 139 13.52 3.89 -10.02
C HIS A 139 12.22 3.08 -10.13
N LYS A 140 12.33 1.84 -10.66
CA LYS A 140 11.23 0.87 -10.65
C LYS A 140 11.40 -0.10 -9.49
N THR A 141 10.30 -0.41 -8.82
CA THR A 141 10.25 -1.52 -7.85
C THR A 141 10.16 -2.82 -8.64
N VAL A 142 11.08 -3.74 -8.39
CA VAL A 142 11.25 -4.98 -9.15
C VAL A 142 10.91 -6.19 -8.28
N ALA A 143 9.94 -6.99 -8.72
CA ALA A 143 9.73 -8.33 -8.20
C ALA A 143 10.36 -9.34 -9.19
N MET A 144 11.18 -10.25 -8.70
CA MET A 144 11.82 -11.30 -9.50
C MET A 144 11.29 -12.66 -9.06
N THR A 145 10.84 -13.48 -10.02
CA THR A 145 10.45 -14.87 -9.75
C THR A 145 11.52 -15.83 -10.25
N GLY A 146 11.78 -16.90 -9.49
CA GLY A 146 12.74 -17.93 -9.88
C GLY A 146 12.53 -19.23 -9.12
N ASP A 147 13.03 -20.34 -9.68
CA ASP A 147 12.92 -21.69 -9.10
C ASP A 147 14.28 -22.39 -8.94
N GLY A 148 15.30 -21.94 -9.66
CA GLY A 148 16.62 -22.58 -9.73
C GLY A 148 17.72 -21.90 -8.91
N VAL A 149 18.80 -22.65 -8.74
CA VAL A 149 20.05 -22.11 -8.13
C VAL A 149 20.57 -20.90 -8.92
N ASN A 150 20.39 -20.91 -10.23
CA ASN A 150 20.82 -19.83 -11.14
C ASN A 150 20.02 -18.53 -10.96
N ASP A 151 18.88 -18.59 -10.27
CA ASP A 151 18.02 -17.44 -10.03
C ASP A 151 18.35 -16.74 -8.70
N ALA A 152 19.01 -17.43 -7.78
CA ALA A 152 19.27 -16.90 -6.44
C ALA A 152 19.94 -15.51 -6.42
N PRO A 153 20.97 -15.22 -7.25
CA PRO A 153 21.56 -13.88 -7.28
C PRO A 153 20.58 -12.80 -7.73
N SER A 154 19.70 -13.10 -8.71
CA SER A 154 18.71 -12.15 -9.21
C SER A 154 17.52 -11.99 -8.27
N LEU A 155 17.14 -13.03 -7.51
CA LEU A 155 16.16 -12.95 -6.43
C LEU A 155 16.64 -12.01 -5.33
N GLN A 156 17.90 -12.12 -4.91
CA GLN A 156 18.51 -11.23 -3.91
C GLN A 156 18.72 -9.79 -4.40
N ALA A 157 18.96 -9.61 -5.71
CA ALA A 157 19.14 -8.28 -6.29
C ALA A 157 17.83 -7.52 -6.46
N ALA A 158 16.70 -8.20 -6.51
CA ALA A 158 15.37 -7.60 -6.64
C ALA A 158 14.94 -6.87 -5.35
N ASP A 159 13.92 -6.03 -5.45
CA ASP A 159 13.27 -5.44 -4.26
C ASP A 159 12.37 -6.46 -3.57
N ILE A 160 11.86 -7.45 -4.33
CA ILE A 160 11.09 -8.59 -3.83
C ILE A 160 11.50 -9.83 -4.61
N GLY A 161 12.23 -10.75 -3.98
CA GLY A 161 12.54 -12.07 -4.51
C GLY A 161 11.40 -13.05 -4.23
N ILE A 162 10.92 -13.77 -5.25
CA ILE A 162 9.81 -14.73 -5.13
C ILE A 162 10.29 -16.10 -5.63
N ALA A 163 10.31 -17.10 -4.76
CA ALA A 163 10.66 -18.46 -5.12
C ALA A 163 9.45 -19.38 -5.24
N MET A 164 9.56 -20.41 -6.08
CA MET A 164 8.59 -21.52 -6.14
C MET A 164 8.80 -22.45 -4.95
N GLY A 165 7.69 -22.88 -4.32
CA GLY A 165 7.71 -23.70 -3.11
C GLY A 165 7.90 -25.18 -3.37
N GLN A 166 7.13 -25.73 -4.32
CA GLN A 166 7.15 -27.16 -4.66
C GLN A 166 8.23 -27.49 -5.69
N GLY A 167 8.32 -26.72 -6.78
CA GLY A 167 9.30 -26.88 -7.85
C GLY A 167 10.63 -26.19 -7.59
N GLY A 168 10.72 -25.30 -6.61
CA GLY A 168 11.90 -24.51 -6.34
C GLY A 168 12.97 -25.26 -5.55
N THR A 169 14.24 -24.90 -5.78
CA THR A 169 15.38 -25.40 -5.00
C THR A 169 15.47 -24.71 -3.64
N ASP A 170 16.12 -25.38 -2.65
CA ASP A 170 16.39 -24.78 -1.33
C ASP A 170 17.19 -23.48 -1.42
N VAL A 171 18.08 -23.40 -2.41
CA VAL A 171 18.91 -22.22 -2.65
C VAL A 171 18.04 -21.04 -3.13
N ALA A 172 17.09 -21.26 -4.05
CA ALA A 172 16.17 -20.24 -4.50
C ALA A 172 15.24 -19.79 -3.36
N ARG A 173 14.69 -20.76 -2.59
CA ARG A 173 13.86 -20.46 -1.41
C ARG A 173 14.62 -19.68 -0.34
N GLY A 174 15.88 -20.01 -0.09
CA GLY A 174 16.72 -19.29 0.87
C GLY A 174 17.16 -17.89 0.43
N ALA A 175 17.08 -17.60 -0.88
CA ALA A 175 17.43 -16.31 -1.47
C ALA A 175 16.22 -15.37 -1.65
N ALA A 176 15.01 -15.88 -1.52
CA ALA A 176 13.76 -15.16 -1.77
C ALA A 176 13.16 -14.56 -0.48
N ASP A 177 12.47 -13.44 -0.62
CA ASP A 177 11.68 -12.82 0.45
C ASP A 177 10.31 -13.49 0.60
N PHE A 178 9.81 -14.09 -0.49
CA PHE A 178 8.48 -14.67 -0.57
C PHE A 178 8.52 -16.04 -1.28
N VAL A 179 7.78 -17.02 -0.76
CA VAL A 179 7.71 -18.36 -1.33
C VAL A 179 6.28 -18.70 -1.72
N LEU A 180 6.05 -19.02 -3.00
CA LEU A 180 4.76 -19.47 -3.54
C LEU A 180 4.56 -20.95 -3.27
N MET A 181 3.80 -21.29 -2.25
CA MET A 181 3.58 -22.68 -1.83
C MET A 181 2.82 -23.54 -2.87
N ASP A 182 2.10 -22.91 -3.76
CA ASP A 182 1.29 -23.54 -4.83
C ASP A 182 1.94 -23.45 -6.21
N ASP A 183 3.12 -22.86 -6.34
CA ASP A 183 3.81 -22.56 -7.59
C ASP A 183 2.94 -21.84 -8.64
N ASN A 184 1.96 -21.07 -8.17
CA ASN A 184 0.97 -20.43 -9.04
C ASN A 184 1.24 -18.90 -9.11
N VAL A 185 1.52 -18.42 -10.32
CA VAL A 185 1.74 -17.00 -10.58
C VAL A 185 0.50 -16.15 -10.25
N ALA A 186 -0.71 -16.71 -10.31
CA ALA A 186 -1.94 -16.02 -9.92
C ALA A 186 -1.96 -15.63 -8.43
N THR A 187 -1.25 -16.37 -7.58
CA THR A 187 -1.11 -16.04 -6.15
C THR A 187 -0.33 -14.74 -5.93
N ILE A 188 0.57 -14.37 -6.85
CA ILE A 188 1.25 -13.06 -6.82
C ILE A 188 0.25 -11.92 -7.00
N HIS A 189 -0.76 -12.08 -7.87
CA HIS A 189 -1.80 -11.07 -8.04
C HIS A 189 -2.59 -10.86 -6.73
N THR A 190 -2.91 -11.94 -6.03
CA THR A 190 -3.54 -11.89 -4.71
C THR A 190 -2.63 -11.20 -3.68
N ALA A 191 -1.33 -11.54 -3.67
CA ALA A 191 -0.35 -10.90 -2.78
C ALA A 191 -0.23 -9.39 -3.02
N ILE A 192 -0.24 -8.94 -4.28
CA ILE A 192 -0.26 -7.50 -4.63
C ILE A 192 -1.52 -6.83 -4.07
N ARG A 193 -2.69 -7.46 -4.23
CA ARG A 193 -3.97 -6.94 -3.73
C ARG A 193 -3.96 -6.78 -2.22
N GLU A 194 -3.55 -7.82 -1.50
CA GLU A 194 -3.46 -7.79 -0.03
C GLU A 194 -2.40 -6.78 0.45
N GLY A 195 -1.24 -6.75 -0.20
CA GLY A 195 -0.16 -5.80 0.13
C GLY A 195 -0.59 -4.34 -0.03
N ARG A 196 -1.37 -4.01 -1.08
CA ARG A 196 -1.96 -2.67 -1.25
C ARG A 196 -2.95 -2.33 -0.14
N GLY A 197 -3.79 -3.29 0.27
CA GLY A 197 -4.71 -3.14 1.40
C GLY A 197 -3.98 -2.88 2.71
N ILE A 198 -2.96 -3.68 3.01
CA ILE A 198 -2.13 -3.54 4.21
C ILE A 198 -1.43 -2.18 4.24
N TYR A 199 -0.84 -1.76 3.12
CA TYR A 199 -0.19 -0.45 3.04
C TYR A 199 -1.17 0.71 3.32
N GLU A 200 -2.39 0.64 2.76
CA GLU A 200 -3.40 1.67 3.00
C GLU A 200 -3.84 1.69 4.46
N ASN A 201 -3.97 0.54 5.10
CA ASN A 201 -4.29 0.44 6.53
C ASN A 201 -3.18 1.04 7.41
N ILE A 202 -1.92 0.74 7.12
CA ILE A 202 -0.77 1.35 7.80
C ILE A 202 -0.82 2.87 7.62
N ARG A 203 -1.06 3.35 6.42
CA ARG A 203 -1.14 4.78 6.12
C ARG A 203 -2.27 5.47 6.89
N LYS A 204 -3.47 4.89 6.91
CA LYS A 204 -4.62 5.39 7.69
C LYS A 204 -4.28 5.49 9.17
N SER A 205 -3.71 4.43 9.76
CA SER A 205 -3.32 4.40 11.17
C SER A 205 -2.25 5.46 11.50
N VAL A 206 -1.22 5.60 10.65
CA VAL A 206 -0.17 6.62 10.86
C VAL A 206 -0.74 8.03 10.76
N LEU A 207 -1.55 8.33 9.74
CA LEU A 207 -2.17 9.66 9.59
C LEU A 207 -3.13 9.98 10.72
N PHE A 208 -3.89 8.98 11.22
CA PHE A 208 -4.75 9.11 12.39
C PHE A 208 -3.93 9.49 13.63
N LEU A 209 -2.90 8.72 13.97
CA LEU A 209 -2.05 8.98 15.14
C LEU A 209 -1.36 10.34 15.05
N LEU A 210 -0.85 10.72 13.88
CA LEU A 210 -0.18 12.00 13.71
C LEU A 210 -1.14 13.19 13.81
N SER A 211 -2.38 13.07 13.32
CA SER A 211 -3.38 14.12 13.46
C SER A 211 -3.87 14.26 14.90
N SER A 212 -4.03 13.17 15.63
CA SER A 212 -4.34 13.14 17.05
C SER A 212 -3.24 13.81 17.88
N ASN A 213 -2.00 13.38 17.71
CA ASN A 213 -0.84 13.96 18.39
C ASN A 213 -0.63 15.45 18.06
N LEU A 214 -0.88 15.86 16.82
CA LEU A 214 -0.84 17.28 16.45
C LEU A 214 -1.90 18.08 17.24
N GLY A 215 -3.09 17.54 17.43
CA GLY A 215 -4.15 18.13 18.26
C GLY A 215 -3.72 18.31 19.71
N GLU A 216 -3.05 17.31 20.30
CA GLU A 216 -2.48 17.40 21.65
C GLU A 216 -1.41 18.49 21.75
N ILE A 217 -0.44 18.47 20.83
CA ILE A 217 0.64 19.46 20.79
C ILE A 217 0.08 20.87 20.63
N LEU A 218 -0.90 21.08 19.76
CA LEU A 218 -1.51 22.39 19.56
C LEU A 218 -2.26 22.85 20.81
N THR A 219 -3.00 21.97 21.48
CA THR A 219 -3.69 22.28 22.74
C THR A 219 -2.68 22.75 23.80
N MET A 220 -1.58 22.02 23.96
CA MET A 220 -0.52 22.38 24.92
C MET A 220 0.20 23.65 24.53
N LEU A 221 0.64 23.76 23.27
CA LEU A 221 1.43 24.90 22.78
C LEU A 221 0.65 26.22 22.88
N LEU A 222 -0.59 26.22 22.43
CA LEU A 222 -1.42 27.43 22.43
C LEU A 222 -1.70 27.94 23.85
N THR A 223 -1.91 27.05 24.82
CA THR A 223 -2.08 27.46 26.22
C THR A 223 -0.78 28.01 26.83
N ILE A 224 0.37 27.38 26.54
CA ILE A 224 1.67 27.86 27.01
C ILE A 224 1.99 29.22 26.42
N VAL A 225 1.80 29.42 25.12
CA VAL A 225 2.03 30.72 24.44
C VAL A 225 1.10 31.81 24.97
N ALA A 226 -0.14 31.45 25.31
CA ALA A 226 -1.09 32.37 25.94
C ALA A 226 -0.82 32.65 27.44
N GLY A 227 0.21 32.03 28.02
CA GLY A 227 0.54 32.17 29.47
C GLY A 227 -0.49 31.52 30.39
N LEU A 228 -1.30 30.58 29.85
CA LEU A 228 -2.31 29.83 30.61
C LEU A 228 -1.67 28.58 31.27
N PRO A 229 -2.26 28.06 32.36
CA PRO A 229 -1.88 26.79 32.94
C PRO A 229 -2.01 25.64 31.91
N VAL A 230 -1.19 24.60 32.05
CA VAL A 230 -1.20 23.45 31.17
C VAL A 230 -2.56 22.75 31.17
N PRO A 231 -3.17 22.49 30.01
CA PRO A 231 -4.51 21.91 29.90
C PRO A 231 -4.52 20.38 30.11
N LEU A 232 -3.38 19.72 29.92
CA LEU A 232 -3.24 18.28 30.03
C LEU A 232 -2.08 17.93 30.97
N THR A 233 -2.34 17.00 31.90
CA THR A 233 -1.29 16.42 32.75
C THR A 233 -0.57 15.29 32.01
N ALA A 234 0.62 14.92 32.48
CA ALA A 234 1.35 13.80 31.92
C ALA A 234 0.54 12.47 31.96
N GLY A 235 -0.25 12.27 33.02
CA GLY A 235 -1.14 11.11 33.14
C GLY A 235 -2.23 11.10 32.06
N PHE A 236 -2.79 12.24 31.69
CA PHE A 236 -3.80 12.35 30.64
C PHE A 236 -3.21 12.02 29.27
N ILE A 237 -2.05 12.57 28.94
CA ILE A 237 -1.36 12.29 27.67
C ILE A 237 -1.00 10.82 27.56
N LEU A 238 -0.50 10.22 28.65
CA LEU A 238 -0.19 8.79 28.68
C LEU A 238 -1.46 7.93 28.47
N TRP A 239 -2.57 8.29 29.13
CA TRP A 239 -3.85 7.60 28.96
C TRP A 239 -4.35 7.67 27.51
N ILE A 240 -4.32 8.85 26.92
CA ILE A 240 -4.78 9.05 25.55
C ILE A 240 -3.94 8.20 24.60
N ASN A 241 -2.63 8.35 24.59
CA ASN A 241 -1.74 7.66 23.67
C ASN A 241 -1.75 6.14 23.84
N LEU A 242 -1.89 5.64 25.09
CA LEU A 242 -1.85 4.20 25.34
C LEU A 242 -3.20 3.52 25.16
N ILE A 243 -4.30 4.19 25.49
CA ILE A 243 -5.63 3.59 25.52
C ILE A 243 -6.50 4.11 24.38
N THR A 244 -6.70 5.42 24.31
CA THR A 244 -7.71 6.01 23.42
C THR A 244 -7.25 5.97 21.96
N ASP A 245 -5.95 6.13 21.68
CA ASP A 245 -5.40 6.13 20.32
C ASP A 245 -5.07 4.72 19.83
N SER A 246 -4.58 3.85 20.72
CA SER A 246 -4.14 2.51 20.32
C SER A 246 -5.27 1.62 19.82
N LEU A 247 -6.45 1.66 20.47
CA LEU A 247 -7.59 0.82 20.07
C LEU A 247 -8.10 1.14 18.65
N PRO A 248 -8.35 2.42 18.29
CA PRO A 248 -8.75 2.76 16.93
C PRO A 248 -7.63 2.53 15.90
N ALA A 249 -6.35 2.78 16.26
CA ALA A 249 -5.24 2.51 15.37
C ALA A 249 -5.13 1.04 14.97
N LEU A 250 -5.33 0.13 15.95
CA LEU A 250 -5.40 -1.31 15.69
C LEU A 250 -6.60 -1.67 14.81
N ALA A 251 -7.76 -1.07 15.06
CA ALA A 251 -8.96 -1.29 14.26
C ALA A 251 -8.80 -0.79 12.81
N LEU A 252 -8.08 0.32 12.58
CA LEU A 252 -7.70 0.79 11.25
C LEU A 252 -6.71 -0.15 10.57
N GLY A 253 -5.80 -0.76 11.34
CA GLY A 253 -4.80 -1.71 10.84
C GLY A 253 -5.39 -2.98 10.22
N VAL A 254 -6.62 -3.35 10.60
CA VAL A 254 -7.34 -4.52 10.10
C VAL A 254 -8.60 -4.14 9.31
N ASP A 255 -8.70 -2.89 8.85
CA ASP A 255 -9.86 -2.40 8.11
C ASP A 255 -9.97 -3.08 6.74
N ASP A 256 -11.19 -3.39 6.33
CA ASP A 256 -11.48 -3.95 5.02
C ASP A 256 -11.51 -2.82 3.98
N ASN A 257 -10.56 -2.87 3.05
CA ASN A 257 -10.42 -1.87 2.00
C ASN A 257 -11.17 -2.30 0.74
N ASP A 258 -11.59 -1.34 -0.08
CA ASP A 258 -12.03 -1.59 -1.45
C ASP A 258 -10.81 -1.97 -2.30
N THR A 259 -10.41 -3.25 -2.19
CA THR A 259 -9.22 -3.79 -2.84
C THR A 259 -9.33 -3.75 -4.36
N GLU A 260 -10.54 -3.84 -4.92
CA GLU A 260 -10.74 -3.71 -6.37
C GLU A 260 -10.41 -2.29 -6.86
N SER A 261 -10.82 -1.28 -6.12
CA SER A 261 -10.46 0.11 -6.43
C SER A 261 -8.95 0.33 -6.31
N LEU A 262 -8.31 -0.22 -5.27
CA LEU A 262 -6.86 -0.13 -5.07
C LEU A 262 -6.07 -0.82 -6.20
N MET A 263 -6.57 -1.91 -6.76
CA MET A 263 -5.93 -2.61 -7.88
C MET A 263 -5.99 -1.83 -9.19
N ARG A 264 -6.92 -0.89 -9.34
CA ARG A 264 -7.01 0.02 -10.50
C ARG A 264 -6.14 1.27 -10.38
N GLU A 265 -5.59 1.53 -9.19
CA GLU A 265 -4.66 2.63 -8.99
C GLU A 265 -3.27 2.30 -9.56
N PRO A 266 -2.54 3.29 -10.11
CA PRO A 266 -1.16 3.08 -10.51
C PRO A 266 -0.29 2.73 -9.30
N PRO A 267 0.76 1.90 -9.47
CA PRO A 267 1.70 1.57 -8.42
C PRO A 267 2.30 2.84 -7.79
N ARG A 268 2.48 2.83 -6.49
CA ARG A 268 3.17 3.91 -5.78
C ARG A 268 4.67 3.84 -6.09
N LYS A 269 5.32 5.00 -6.12
CA LYS A 269 6.78 5.04 -6.21
C LYS A 269 7.38 4.63 -4.88
N GLY A 270 8.52 3.95 -4.90
CA GLY A 270 9.19 3.48 -3.68
C GLY A 270 9.63 4.60 -2.73
N ASP A 271 9.83 5.82 -3.24
CA ASP A 271 10.18 7.03 -2.50
C ASP A 271 8.96 7.92 -2.15
N GLU A 272 7.73 7.48 -2.47
CA GLU A 272 6.52 8.25 -2.19
C GLU A 272 6.26 8.33 -0.68
N SER A 273 6.25 9.56 -0.14
CA SER A 273 5.99 9.82 1.28
C SER A 273 4.60 9.34 1.69
N LEU A 274 4.44 8.85 2.93
CA LEU A 274 3.13 8.55 3.54
C LEU A 274 2.19 9.76 3.55
N PHE A 275 2.75 10.97 3.59
CA PHE A 275 2.01 12.23 3.53
C PHE A 275 1.58 12.65 2.12
N ALA A 276 2.05 11.97 1.08
CA ALA A 276 1.65 12.26 -0.28
C ALA A 276 0.13 12.11 -0.47
N ARG A 277 -0.37 12.58 -1.59
CA ARG A 277 -1.80 12.49 -1.95
C ARG A 277 -2.74 13.06 -0.87
N GLY A 278 -2.38 14.22 -0.31
CA GLY A 278 -3.20 14.95 0.67
C GLY A 278 -3.06 14.50 2.12
N GLY A 279 -2.20 13.53 2.45
CA GLY A 279 -2.01 13.05 3.82
C GLY A 279 -1.57 14.15 4.79
N LEU A 280 -0.65 15.04 4.37
CA LEU A 280 -0.22 16.16 5.21
C LEU A 280 -1.37 17.11 5.52
N MET A 281 -2.19 17.43 4.52
CA MET A 281 -3.36 18.29 4.69
C MET A 281 -4.37 17.68 5.66
N CYS A 282 -4.59 16.38 5.56
CA CYS A 282 -5.41 15.61 6.49
C CYS A 282 -4.91 15.78 7.94
N VAL A 283 -3.62 15.53 8.20
CA VAL A 283 -3.01 15.68 9.53
C VAL A 283 -3.18 17.09 10.07
N ILE A 284 -2.92 18.11 9.26
CA ILE A 284 -3.04 19.52 9.69
C ILE A 284 -4.49 19.89 9.97
N CYS A 285 -5.42 19.58 9.08
CA CYS A 285 -6.83 19.94 9.25
C CYS A 285 -7.44 19.29 10.49
N TYR A 286 -7.28 17.97 10.66
CA TYR A 286 -7.83 17.29 11.82
C TYR A 286 -7.11 17.64 13.12
N GLY A 287 -5.79 17.82 13.08
CA GLY A 287 -5.03 18.29 14.26
C GLY A 287 -5.50 19.68 14.74
N LEU A 288 -5.74 20.61 13.82
CA LEU A 288 -6.29 21.94 14.15
C LEU A 288 -7.69 21.86 14.73
N VAL A 289 -8.55 20.99 14.17
CA VAL A 289 -9.92 20.81 14.68
C VAL A 289 -9.90 20.21 16.09
N ILE A 290 -9.19 19.10 16.28
CA ILE A 290 -9.09 18.40 17.57
C ILE A 290 -8.46 19.31 18.62
N GLY A 291 -7.36 19.98 18.32
CA GLY A 291 -6.72 20.93 19.23
C GLY A 291 -7.63 22.12 19.55
N GLY A 292 -8.31 22.68 18.54
CA GLY A 292 -9.21 23.80 18.71
C GLY A 292 -10.42 23.50 19.61
N ILE A 293 -11.08 22.36 19.42
CA ILE A 293 -12.22 21.96 20.27
C ILE A 293 -11.79 21.60 21.70
N SER A 294 -10.61 20.99 21.86
CA SER A 294 -10.03 20.68 23.18
C SER A 294 -9.71 21.97 23.94
N LEU A 295 -9.08 22.93 23.27
CA LEU A 295 -8.81 24.25 23.84
C LEU A 295 -10.12 25.01 24.19
N ALA A 296 -11.13 24.95 23.32
CA ALA A 296 -12.44 25.53 23.58
C ALA A 296 -13.10 24.92 24.84
N ALA A 297 -13.01 23.59 25.00
CA ALA A 297 -13.51 22.91 26.18
C ALA A 297 -12.77 23.31 27.46
N PHE A 298 -11.44 23.49 27.38
CA PHE A 298 -10.63 24.02 28.48
C PHE A 298 -11.05 25.42 28.91
N LEU A 299 -11.17 26.33 27.96
CA LEU A 299 -11.49 27.73 28.20
C LEU A 299 -12.96 27.97 28.60
N LYS A 300 -13.84 27.04 28.27
CA LYS A 300 -15.28 27.13 28.61
C LYS A 300 -15.51 27.18 30.12
N VAL A 301 -14.72 26.47 30.90
CA VAL A 301 -14.91 26.40 32.38
C VAL A 301 -14.63 27.74 33.06
N PRO A 302 -13.48 28.40 32.86
CA PRO A 302 -13.26 29.73 33.43
C PRO A 302 -14.19 30.79 32.82
N TYR A 303 -14.58 30.64 31.54
CA TYR A 303 -15.55 31.55 30.90
C TYR A 303 -16.91 31.49 31.59
N ASP A 304 -17.46 30.27 31.87
CA ASP A 304 -18.75 30.10 32.52
C ASP A 304 -18.73 30.70 33.93
N ARG A 305 -17.62 30.57 34.65
CA ARG A 305 -17.45 31.19 35.94
C ARG A 305 -17.50 32.73 35.87
N ILE A 306 -16.70 33.31 34.95
CA ILE A 306 -16.67 34.79 34.72
C ILE A 306 -18.08 35.31 34.40
N ALA A 307 -18.83 34.60 33.55
CA ALA A 307 -20.19 34.94 33.18
C ALA A 307 -21.15 34.90 34.37
N MET A 308 -21.01 33.90 35.27
CA MET A 308 -21.82 33.79 36.49
C MET A 308 -21.50 34.90 37.50
N GLU A 309 -20.23 35.34 37.58
CA GLU A 309 -19.78 36.40 38.48
C GLU A 309 -20.04 37.80 37.89
N GLY A 310 -20.56 37.92 36.67
CA GLY A 310 -20.82 39.19 35.98
C GLY A 310 -19.58 39.99 35.64
N LEU A 311 -18.41 39.31 35.58
CA LEU A 311 -17.14 39.97 35.30
C LEU A 311 -16.93 40.11 33.77
N PRO A 312 -16.17 41.10 33.30
CA PRO A 312 -15.84 41.23 31.87
C PRO A 312 -14.94 40.08 31.42
N VAL A 313 -15.20 39.56 30.21
CA VAL A 313 -14.34 38.52 29.61
C VAL A 313 -13.01 39.13 29.22
N SER A 314 -11.95 38.78 29.97
CA SER A 314 -10.58 39.24 29.73
C SER A 314 -9.61 38.12 30.02
N LEU A 315 -8.42 38.15 29.39
CA LEU A 315 -7.37 37.18 29.65
C LEU A 315 -6.98 37.16 31.13
N HIS A 316 -6.95 38.34 31.76
CA HIS A 316 -6.68 38.47 33.19
C HIS A 316 -7.67 37.67 34.03
N ASN A 317 -8.98 37.82 33.81
CA ASN A 317 -10.03 37.14 34.59
C ASN A 317 -10.03 35.63 34.31
N ILE A 318 -9.71 35.20 33.09
CA ILE A 318 -9.51 33.79 32.74
C ILE A 318 -8.35 33.20 33.56
N LEU A 319 -7.21 33.90 33.60
CA LEU A 319 -6.02 33.50 34.37
C LEU A 319 -6.33 33.40 35.87
N GLU A 320 -6.99 34.43 36.43
CA GLU A 320 -7.37 34.43 37.86
C GLU A 320 -8.36 33.26 38.18
N GLY A 321 -9.28 32.98 37.27
CA GLY A 321 -10.15 31.82 37.39
C GLY A 321 -9.40 30.50 37.41
N LEU A 322 -8.40 30.34 36.52
CA LEU A 322 -7.59 29.13 36.43
C LEU A 322 -6.55 28.96 37.55
N LYS A 323 -6.26 29.99 38.34
CA LYS A 323 -5.46 29.84 39.58
C LYS A 323 -6.20 29.05 40.67
N ILE A 324 -7.50 28.97 40.58
CA ILE A 324 -8.29 28.19 41.52
C ILE A 324 -8.21 26.72 41.14
N SER A 325 -7.65 25.90 42.03
CA SER A 325 -7.35 24.48 41.75
C SER A 325 -8.57 23.67 41.28
N ALA A 326 -9.75 23.92 41.85
CA ALA A 326 -10.98 23.24 41.45
C ALA A 326 -11.45 23.62 40.03
N VAL A 327 -11.27 24.87 39.62
CA VAL A 327 -11.59 25.35 38.27
C VAL A 327 -10.61 24.79 37.26
N LEU A 328 -9.31 24.80 37.60
CA LEU A 328 -8.27 24.22 36.75
C LEU A 328 -8.48 22.73 36.52
N ALA A 329 -8.68 21.95 37.61
CA ALA A 329 -8.90 20.50 37.51
C ALA A 329 -10.14 20.18 36.65
N LYS A 330 -11.20 20.98 36.76
CA LYS A 330 -12.39 20.82 35.94
C LYS A 330 -12.12 21.19 34.47
N ALA A 331 -11.42 22.28 34.21
CA ALA A 331 -11.03 22.69 32.84
C ALA A 331 -10.13 21.65 32.17
N GLN A 332 -9.17 21.11 32.90
CA GLN A 332 -8.32 20.01 32.45
C GLN A 332 -9.13 18.74 32.14
N THR A 333 -10.11 18.38 33.00
CA THR A 333 -11.00 17.23 32.76
C THR A 333 -11.82 17.41 31.50
N HIS A 334 -12.35 18.64 31.23
CA HIS A 334 -13.09 18.95 30.01
C HIS A 334 -12.21 18.79 28.76
N ALA A 335 -11.00 19.39 28.78
CA ALA A 335 -10.06 19.26 27.65
C ALA A 335 -9.69 17.81 27.38
N PHE A 336 -9.34 17.06 28.42
CA PHE A 336 -9.00 15.65 28.37
C PHE A 336 -10.15 14.80 27.79
N THR A 337 -11.38 15.03 28.25
CA THR A 337 -12.55 14.28 27.78
C THR A 337 -12.88 14.55 26.32
N VAL A 338 -12.85 15.84 25.90
CA VAL A 338 -13.08 16.20 24.50
C VAL A 338 -11.97 15.66 23.60
N LEU A 339 -10.71 15.79 24.03
CA LEU A 339 -9.57 15.31 23.26
C LEU A 339 -9.69 13.79 23.02
N GLY A 340 -9.83 12.99 24.08
CA GLY A 340 -9.90 11.54 23.96
C GLY A 340 -11.10 11.04 23.15
N ILE A 341 -12.29 11.61 23.37
CA ILE A 341 -13.50 11.18 22.64
C ILE A 341 -13.48 11.65 21.18
N SER A 342 -12.97 12.86 20.90
CA SER A 342 -12.93 13.38 19.53
C SER A 342 -12.01 12.57 18.62
N GLN A 343 -10.93 12.00 19.17
CA GLN A 343 -10.03 11.09 18.45
C GLN A 343 -10.74 9.77 18.09
N LEU A 344 -11.59 9.24 18.95
CA LEU A 344 -12.41 8.06 18.64
C LEU A 344 -13.35 8.31 17.46
N PHE A 345 -14.01 9.47 17.42
CA PHE A 345 -14.85 9.86 16.30
C PHE A 345 -14.02 10.16 15.03
N HIS A 346 -12.86 10.78 15.19
CA HIS A 346 -11.94 11.01 14.07
C HIS A 346 -11.52 9.70 13.39
N ALA A 347 -11.22 8.65 14.16
CA ALA A 347 -10.85 7.35 13.62
C ALA A 347 -11.91 6.75 12.68
N ILE A 348 -13.21 6.99 12.94
CA ILE A 348 -14.29 6.53 12.06
C ILE A 348 -14.17 7.17 10.67
N GLY A 349 -13.92 8.50 10.60
CA GLY A 349 -13.70 9.20 9.34
C GLY A 349 -12.44 8.75 8.61
N MET A 350 -11.41 8.35 9.35
CA MET A 350 -10.14 7.87 8.78
C MET A 350 -10.22 6.50 8.09
N ARG A 351 -11.31 5.75 8.25
CA ARG A 351 -11.53 4.50 7.50
C ARG A 351 -11.56 4.72 5.99
N ASP A 352 -12.22 5.79 5.55
CA ASP A 352 -12.21 6.22 4.15
C ASP A 352 -12.40 7.75 4.08
N VAL A 353 -11.30 8.46 3.90
CA VAL A 353 -11.30 9.93 3.87
C VAL A 353 -12.05 10.54 2.66
N ASN A 354 -12.36 9.73 1.64
CA ASN A 354 -13.03 10.18 0.42
C ASN A 354 -14.53 9.86 0.42
N ARG A 355 -15.02 9.10 1.38
CA ARG A 355 -16.41 8.65 1.45
C ARG A 355 -17.08 9.20 2.69
N SER A 356 -18.33 9.65 2.55
CA SER A 356 -19.18 10.04 3.69
C SER A 356 -19.31 8.91 4.70
N VAL A 357 -19.16 9.21 5.99
CA VAL A 357 -19.31 8.25 7.09
C VAL A 357 -20.69 7.54 7.02
N PHE A 358 -21.74 8.24 6.62
CA PHE A 358 -23.09 7.66 6.49
C PHE A 358 -23.23 6.66 5.32
N ARG A 359 -22.26 6.64 4.40
CA ARG A 359 -22.22 5.70 3.25
C ARG A 359 -21.19 4.60 3.41
N MET A 360 -20.41 4.61 4.49
CA MET A 360 -19.48 3.53 4.82
C MET A 360 -20.23 2.32 5.37
N ASP A 361 -19.76 1.13 5.04
CA ASP A 361 -20.21 -0.09 5.72
C ASP A 361 -19.49 -0.23 7.07
N HIS A 362 -20.20 0.11 8.15
CA HIS A 362 -19.68 -0.02 9.50
C HIS A 362 -19.63 -1.47 10.01
N ARG A 363 -20.34 -2.39 9.33
CA ARG A 363 -20.36 -3.81 9.73
C ARG A 363 -19.12 -4.56 9.24
N SER A 364 -18.43 -4.04 8.22
CA SER A 364 -17.20 -4.64 7.69
C SER A 364 -16.04 -4.55 8.69
N ASN A 365 -16.06 -3.59 9.65
CA ASN A 365 -15.04 -3.45 10.68
C ASN A 365 -15.68 -3.37 12.08
N PRO A 366 -16.08 -4.52 12.68
CA PRO A 366 -16.65 -4.55 14.02
C PRO A 366 -15.64 -4.14 15.10
N GLN A 367 -14.34 -4.29 14.85
CA GLN A 367 -13.28 -3.87 15.76
C GLN A 367 -13.28 -2.35 15.97
N MET A 368 -13.60 -1.56 14.94
CA MET A 368 -13.74 -0.10 15.05
C MET A 368 -14.91 0.28 15.97
N LEU A 369 -16.06 -0.38 15.82
CA LEU A 369 -17.22 -0.13 16.70
C LEU A 369 -16.93 -0.54 18.15
N LEU A 370 -16.21 -1.65 18.34
CA LEU A 370 -15.77 -2.09 19.66
C LEU A 370 -14.77 -1.09 20.26
N ALA A 371 -13.79 -0.62 19.48
CA ALA A 371 -12.82 0.38 19.94
C ALA A 371 -13.50 1.68 20.37
N LEU A 372 -14.51 2.14 19.62
CA LEU A 372 -15.32 3.32 19.97
C LEU A 372 -16.06 3.10 21.30
N ALA A 373 -16.79 1.98 21.42
CA ALA A 373 -17.58 1.67 22.64
C ALA A 373 -16.67 1.52 23.89
N VAL A 374 -15.60 0.77 23.77
CA VAL A 374 -14.62 0.55 24.85
C VAL A 374 -13.90 1.85 25.19
N GLY A 375 -13.48 2.64 24.19
CA GLY A 375 -12.81 3.94 24.40
C GLY A 375 -13.70 4.92 25.16
N ILE A 376 -14.99 5.06 24.79
CA ILE A 376 -15.96 5.91 25.51
C ILE A 376 -16.19 5.38 26.93
N ALA A 377 -16.36 4.07 27.11
CA ALA A 377 -16.53 3.47 28.42
C ALA A 377 -15.34 3.69 29.34
N LEU A 378 -14.12 3.55 28.82
CA LEU A 378 -12.89 3.81 29.57
C LEU A 378 -12.72 5.29 29.90
N GLN A 379 -13.07 6.19 28.99
CA GLN A 379 -13.08 7.64 29.23
C GLN A 379 -14.08 8.03 30.33
N ALA A 380 -15.25 7.40 30.33
CA ALA A 380 -16.22 7.57 31.40
C ALA A 380 -15.71 6.99 32.73
N ALA A 381 -15.06 5.85 32.70
CA ALA A 381 -14.49 5.25 33.91
C ALA A 381 -13.49 6.18 34.63
N VAL A 382 -12.60 6.85 33.88
CA VAL A 382 -11.58 7.76 34.44
C VAL A 382 -12.21 9.04 35.04
N THR A 383 -13.39 9.41 34.61
CA THR A 383 -14.09 10.60 35.12
C THR A 383 -15.16 10.29 36.17
N GLU A 384 -15.60 9.04 36.29
CA GLU A 384 -16.70 8.67 37.20
C GLU A 384 -16.32 7.71 38.34
N ILE A 385 -15.37 6.81 38.13
CA ILE A 385 -14.95 5.84 39.14
C ILE A 385 -14.05 6.55 40.17
N PRO A 386 -14.42 6.57 41.49
CA PRO A 386 -13.71 7.36 42.51
C PRO A 386 -12.20 7.09 42.60
N PHE A 387 -11.80 5.86 42.49
CA PHE A 387 -10.38 5.46 42.51
C PHE A 387 -9.62 6.09 41.31
N LEU A 388 -10.17 6.01 40.09
CA LEU A 388 -9.55 6.55 38.88
C LEU A 388 -9.58 8.08 38.89
N VAL A 389 -10.66 8.69 39.34
CA VAL A 389 -10.77 10.14 39.51
C VAL A 389 -9.64 10.65 40.40
N THR A 390 -9.39 9.99 41.55
CA THR A 390 -8.30 10.37 42.45
C THR A 390 -6.92 10.13 41.82
N LEU A 391 -6.75 9.00 41.14
CA LEU A 391 -5.47 8.60 40.53
C LEU A 391 -5.04 9.57 39.42
N PHE A 392 -5.99 9.95 38.56
CA PHE A 392 -5.74 10.85 37.43
C PHE A 392 -5.91 12.32 37.76
N GLY A 393 -6.55 12.69 38.88
CA GLY A 393 -6.84 14.06 39.25
C GLY A 393 -7.97 14.68 38.40
N THR A 394 -8.87 13.83 37.87
CA THR A 394 -10.06 14.26 37.13
C THR A 394 -11.15 14.75 38.08
N VAL A 395 -12.21 15.35 37.52
CA VAL A 395 -13.39 15.78 38.28
C VAL A 395 -14.62 15.10 37.69
N ARG A 396 -15.52 14.63 38.56
CA ARG A 396 -16.81 14.09 38.12
C ARG A 396 -17.60 15.09 37.33
N LEU A 397 -18.18 14.63 36.21
CA LEU A 397 -18.93 15.44 35.28
C LEU A 397 -20.44 15.28 35.52
N ARG A 398 -21.18 16.38 35.43
CA ARG A 398 -22.64 16.31 35.42
C ARG A 398 -23.14 15.83 34.06
N MET A 399 -24.34 15.27 34.01
CA MET A 399 -24.94 14.78 32.76
C MET A 399 -25.02 15.87 31.67
N GLU A 400 -25.32 17.11 32.03
CA GLU A 400 -25.31 18.23 31.10
C GLU A 400 -23.94 18.54 30.51
N GLU A 401 -22.89 18.41 31.33
CA GLU A 401 -21.51 18.58 30.89
C GLU A 401 -21.10 17.44 29.94
N TRP A 402 -21.44 16.20 30.27
CA TRP A 402 -21.26 15.07 29.39
C TRP A 402 -21.90 15.26 28.01
N LEU A 403 -23.18 15.70 27.97
CA LEU A 403 -23.86 15.92 26.70
C LEU A 403 -23.21 17.03 25.87
N ARG A 404 -22.73 18.10 26.49
CA ARG A 404 -22.04 19.20 25.81
C ARG A 404 -20.68 18.74 25.27
N LEU A 405 -19.90 18.00 26.08
CA LEU A 405 -18.58 17.52 25.69
C LEU A 405 -18.68 16.46 24.60
N LEU A 406 -19.66 15.56 24.65
CA LEU A 406 -19.93 14.59 23.59
C LEU A 406 -20.32 15.30 22.28
N ALA A 407 -21.22 16.28 22.35
CA ALA A 407 -21.61 17.06 21.17
C ALA A 407 -20.41 17.78 20.52
N LEU A 408 -19.50 18.32 21.35
CA LEU A 408 -18.28 18.96 20.86
C LEU A 408 -17.30 17.92 20.27
N SER A 409 -17.20 16.74 20.87
CA SER A 409 -16.30 15.67 20.41
C SER A 409 -16.70 15.06 19.07
N VAL A 410 -17.95 15.22 18.62
CA VAL A 410 -18.40 14.76 17.29
C VAL A 410 -17.94 15.70 16.16
N THR A 411 -17.42 16.88 16.46
CA THR A 411 -17.00 17.88 15.46
C THR A 411 -16.08 17.33 14.37
N PRO A 412 -15.07 16.45 14.63
CA PRO A 412 -14.25 15.88 13.56
C PRO A 412 -15.05 15.12 12.50
N LEU A 413 -16.17 14.47 12.85
CA LEU A 413 -17.04 13.83 11.86
C LEU A 413 -17.78 14.86 10.99
N PHE A 414 -18.24 15.96 11.56
CA PHE A 414 -18.87 17.03 10.77
C PHE A 414 -17.85 17.67 9.81
N VAL A 415 -16.61 17.88 10.27
CA VAL A 415 -15.53 18.39 9.42
C VAL A 415 -15.23 17.39 8.31
N HIS A 416 -15.22 16.09 8.62
CA HIS A 416 -15.06 15.03 7.63
C HIS A 416 -16.12 15.12 6.53
N GLU A 417 -17.40 15.17 6.91
CA GLU A 417 -18.50 15.30 5.95
C GLU A 417 -18.38 16.58 5.09
N LEU A 418 -17.99 17.69 5.69
CA LEU A 418 -17.77 18.94 4.97
C LEU A 418 -16.64 18.81 3.95
N LEU A 419 -15.51 18.21 4.33
CA LEU A 419 -14.37 17.98 3.43
C LEU A 419 -14.74 17.06 2.27
N VAL A 420 -15.51 16.01 2.53
CA VAL A 420 -16.05 15.12 1.48
C VAL A 420 -16.98 15.86 0.53
N LEU A 421 -17.89 16.68 1.05
CA LEU A 421 -18.85 17.46 0.24
C LEU A 421 -18.15 18.49 -0.66
N VAL A 422 -17.11 19.15 -0.15
CA VAL A 422 -16.37 20.19 -0.91
C VAL A 422 -15.37 19.55 -1.88
N GLY A 423 -15.21 18.21 -1.87
CA GLY A 423 -14.20 17.51 -2.69
C GLY A 423 -12.77 17.85 -2.29
N MET A 424 -12.57 18.50 -1.15
CA MET A 424 -11.26 18.84 -0.58
C MET A 424 -10.68 17.70 0.25
N ALA A 425 -11.44 16.66 0.49
CA ALA A 425 -10.92 15.42 1.09
C ALA A 425 -9.76 14.79 0.28
N GLY A 426 -9.49 15.37 -0.86
CA GLY A 426 -8.42 15.34 -1.90
C GLY A 426 -7.22 14.44 -1.72
N ILE A 427 -7.41 13.31 -1.05
CA ILE A 427 -6.52 12.14 -1.11
C ILE A 427 -6.84 11.34 -2.38
N SER A 428 -7.83 11.80 -3.15
CA SER A 428 -8.22 11.26 -4.44
C SER A 428 -7.18 11.64 -5.49
N VAL A 429 -6.45 10.66 -5.99
CA VAL A 429 -5.96 10.67 -7.36
C VAL A 429 -7.18 11.03 -8.24
N ARG A 430 -7.15 12.18 -8.94
CA ARG A 430 -8.09 12.46 -10.03
C ARG A 430 -8.11 11.21 -10.88
N ARG A 431 -9.25 10.52 -10.92
CA ARG A 431 -9.47 9.45 -11.89
C ARG A 431 -9.16 10.04 -13.24
N PRO A 432 -8.18 9.53 -14.02
CA PRO A 432 -8.17 9.82 -15.42
C PRO A 432 -9.51 9.34 -15.93
N SER A 433 -10.34 10.26 -16.40
CA SER A 433 -11.62 9.91 -17.00
C SER A 433 -11.33 8.96 -18.15
N CYS A 434 -11.85 7.74 -18.10
CA CYS A 434 -11.83 6.76 -19.19
C CYS A 434 -12.57 7.24 -20.47
N ARG A 435 -12.81 8.55 -20.62
CA ARG A 435 -13.46 9.14 -21.80
C ARG A 435 -12.55 9.24 -23.04
N HIS A 436 -11.26 8.87 -22.94
CA HIS A 436 -10.36 8.97 -24.11
C HIS A 436 -9.95 7.62 -24.70
N ALA A 437 -10.43 6.48 -24.17
CA ALA A 437 -10.20 5.18 -24.80
C ALA A 437 -11.30 4.81 -25.81
N GLU A 438 -12.54 5.23 -25.59
CA GLU A 438 -13.66 4.89 -26.49
C GLU A 438 -13.72 5.74 -27.78
N SER A 439 -13.04 6.89 -27.84
CA SER A 439 -13.02 7.73 -29.06
C SER A 439 -11.95 7.34 -30.06
N ARG A 440 -11.04 6.40 -29.75
CA ARG A 440 -10.03 5.90 -30.71
C ARG A 440 -10.37 4.55 -31.33
N GLU A 441 -11.38 3.84 -30.84
CA GLU A 441 -11.88 2.61 -31.48
C GLU A 441 -13.02 2.87 -32.48
N GLN A 442 -13.53 4.11 -32.60
CA GLN A 442 -14.53 4.49 -33.59
C GLN A 442 -13.95 5.23 -34.82
N GLU A 443 -12.63 5.49 -34.84
CA GLU A 443 -11.94 6.12 -35.98
C GLU A 443 -10.86 5.23 -36.62
N ALA A 444 -10.83 3.91 -36.33
CA ALA A 444 -9.98 2.93 -37.01
C ALA A 444 -10.88 1.86 -37.72
#